data_f76b5c1927bfedb7e9479507aba294fb
#
_entry.id   f76b5c1927bfedb7e9479507aba294fb
#
_cell.length_a   1.000
_cell.length_b   1.000
_cell.length_c   1.000
_cell.angle_alpha   90.00
_cell.angle_beta   90.00
_cell.angle_gamma   90.00
#
_symmetry.space_group_name_H-M   'P 1'
#
loop_
_entity.id
_entity.type
_entity.pdbx_description
1 polymer ?
#
loop_
_entity_poly.entity_id
_entity_poly.type
_entity_poly.pdbx_seq_one_letter_code
_entity_poly.pdbx_strand_id
1 'polypeptide(L)'
;MYLNGLDELDQKIVQLLIKNARLSYSDIGKEVGISRVAVKARIQALEKKGVIEEYTTIINPQKISGAMSCYFEIETLSNSFTDVIDILNQNNIVTQIYRVTGKNKLHVHAVAASNSEMEHFL
;
A
#
# COMPACT_ATOMS: atom_id res chain seq x y z
N MET A 1 10.49 -14.52 -11.31
CA MET A 1 9.49 -13.71 -10.57
C MET A 1 10.10 -13.22 -9.27
N TYR A 2 9.75 -12.03 -8.84
CA TYR A 2 10.37 -11.43 -7.64
C TYR A 2 10.15 -12.22 -6.34
N LEU A 3 9.13 -13.09 -6.29
CA LEU A 3 8.87 -13.94 -5.13
C LEU A 3 9.79 -15.18 -5.04
N ASN A 4 10.64 -15.40 -6.01
CA ASN A 4 11.51 -16.58 -6.03
C ASN A 4 12.50 -16.65 -4.86
N GLY A 5 12.72 -15.54 -4.15
CA GLY A 5 13.52 -15.52 -2.94
C GLY A 5 12.85 -16.15 -1.71
N LEU A 6 11.55 -16.44 -1.80
CA LEU A 6 10.78 -17.10 -0.75
C LEU A 6 10.73 -18.62 -1.03
N ASP A 7 10.47 -19.44 -0.01
CA ASP A 7 10.20 -20.84 -0.25
C ASP A 7 8.85 -21.01 -0.98
N GLU A 8 8.61 -22.19 -1.53
CA GLU A 8 7.44 -22.44 -2.36
C GLU A 8 6.12 -22.21 -1.63
N LEU A 9 6.06 -22.58 -0.37
CA LEU A 9 4.86 -22.42 0.45
C LEU A 9 4.57 -20.95 0.75
N ASP A 10 5.59 -20.18 1.11
CA ASP A 10 5.47 -18.74 1.35
C ASP A 10 5.08 -17.99 0.07
N GLN A 11 5.61 -18.41 -1.10
CA GLN A 11 5.20 -17.84 -2.38
C GLN A 11 3.70 -18.00 -2.60
N LYS A 12 3.17 -19.20 -2.37
CA LYS A 12 1.73 -19.47 -2.53
C LYS A 12 0.89 -18.63 -1.57
N ILE A 13 1.31 -18.53 -0.33
CA ILE A 13 0.60 -17.72 0.67
C ILE A 13 0.57 -16.25 0.26
N VAL A 14 1.71 -15.70 -0.13
CA VAL A 14 1.79 -14.30 -0.56
C VAL A 14 0.94 -14.04 -1.81
N GLN A 15 0.96 -14.96 -2.78
CA GLN A 15 0.14 -14.83 -3.99
C GLN A 15 -1.36 -14.80 -3.68
N LEU A 16 -1.81 -15.63 -2.73
CA LEU A 16 -3.22 -15.61 -2.29
C LEU A 16 -3.57 -14.29 -1.61
N LEU A 17 -2.71 -13.78 -0.74
CA LEU A 17 -2.94 -12.50 -0.04
C LEU A 17 -2.91 -11.30 -0.99
N ILE A 18 -2.09 -11.33 -2.03
CA ILE A 18 -2.07 -10.28 -3.05
C ILE A 18 -3.44 -10.18 -3.73
N LYS A 19 -4.07 -11.31 -4.00
CA LYS A 19 -5.40 -11.33 -4.63
C LYS A 19 -6.52 -10.98 -3.67
N ASN A 20 -6.41 -11.43 -2.42
CA ASN A 20 -7.42 -11.17 -1.40
C ASN A 20 -6.78 -11.16 -0.01
N ALA A 21 -6.49 -9.97 0.48
CA ALA A 21 -5.86 -9.80 1.79
C ALA A 21 -6.79 -10.15 2.97
N ARG A 22 -8.08 -10.39 2.71
CA ARG A 22 -9.06 -10.75 3.75
C ARG A 22 -9.21 -12.23 3.98
N LEU A 23 -8.49 -13.08 3.23
CA LEU A 23 -8.53 -14.52 3.45
C LEU A 23 -8.14 -14.87 4.88
N SER A 24 -8.90 -15.77 5.50
CA SER A 24 -8.57 -16.28 6.83
C SER A 24 -7.39 -17.26 6.74
N TYR A 25 -6.74 -17.48 7.87
CA TYR A 25 -5.69 -18.50 7.94
C TYR A 25 -6.22 -19.89 7.56
N SER A 26 -7.47 -20.18 7.93
CA SER A 26 -8.12 -21.46 7.58
C SER A 26 -8.32 -21.59 6.07
N ASP A 27 -8.77 -20.53 5.40
CA ASP A 27 -8.96 -20.53 3.96
C ASP A 27 -7.63 -20.73 3.23
N ILE A 28 -6.59 -20.04 3.66
CA ILE A 28 -5.25 -20.17 3.09
C ILE A 28 -4.73 -21.59 3.32
N GLY A 29 -4.91 -22.12 4.52
CA GLY A 29 -4.47 -23.47 4.86
C GLY A 29 -5.07 -24.54 3.96
N LYS A 30 -6.36 -24.41 3.64
CA LYS A 30 -7.04 -25.32 2.69
C LYS A 30 -6.45 -25.24 1.29
N GLU A 31 -6.12 -24.04 0.83
CA GLU A 31 -5.55 -23.85 -0.52
C GLU A 31 -4.12 -24.39 -0.64
N VAL A 32 -3.30 -24.24 0.40
CA VAL A 32 -1.89 -24.61 0.35
C VAL A 32 -1.59 -25.94 1.04
N GLY A 33 -2.57 -26.55 1.70
CA GLY A 33 -2.44 -27.89 2.26
C GLY A 33 -1.70 -27.94 3.60
N ILE A 34 -1.80 -26.91 4.42
CA ILE A 34 -1.23 -26.88 5.77
C ILE A 34 -2.28 -26.42 6.80
N SER A 35 -1.97 -26.59 8.09
CA SER A 35 -2.87 -26.19 9.15
C SER A 35 -3.01 -24.68 9.28
N ARG A 36 -4.11 -24.24 9.87
CA ARG A 36 -4.34 -22.83 10.19
C ARG A 36 -3.20 -22.25 11.05
N VAL A 37 -2.73 -23.01 12.03
CA VAL A 37 -1.64 -22.59 12.92
C VAL A 37 -0.33 -22.41 12.14
N ALA A 38 -0.04 -23.32 11.22
CA ALA A 38 1.15 -23.22 10.35
C ALA A 38 1.08 -22.00 9.43
N VAL A 39 -0.10 -21.69 8.86
CA VAL A 39 -0.31 -20.49 8.05
C VAL A 39 -0.04 -19.24 8.87
N LYS A 40 -0.62 -19.14 10.06
CA LYS A 40 -0.43 -18.01 10.97
C LYS A 40 1.05 -17.78 11.27
N ALA A 41 1.78 -18.84 11.59
CA ALA A 41 3.21 -18.75 11.90
C ALA A 41 4.01 -18.23 10.72
N ARG A 42 3.71 -18.68 9.51
CA ARG A 42 4.41 -18.24 8.30
C ARG A 42 4.12 -16.77 7.97
N ILE A 43 2.86 -16.36 8.07
CA ILE A 43 2.47 -14.96 7.82
C ILE A 43 3.12 -14.04 8.85
N GLN A 44 3.11 -14.41 10.12
CA GLN A 44 3.78 -13.61 11.16
C GLN A 44 5.29 -13.48 10.91
N ALA A 45 5.93 -14.56 10.43
CA ALA A 45 7.34 -14.51 10.07
C ALA A 45 7.60 -13.57 8.88
N LEU A 46 6.73 -13.59 7.88
CA LEU A 46 6.82 -12.68 6.72
C LEU A 46 6.62 -11.22 7.11
N GLU A 47 5.69 -10.96 8.02
CA GLU A 47 5.47 -9.62 8.58
C GLU A 47 6.68 -9.13 9.36
N LYS A 48 7.23 -9.99 10.22
CA LYS A 48 8.39 -9.66 11.05
C LYS A 48 9.64 -9.37 10.22
N LYS A 49 9.82 -10.09 9.11
CA LYS A 49 10.95 -9.88 8.18
C LYS A 49 10.75 -8.65 7.29
N GLY A 50 9.57 -8.06 7.29
CA GLY A 50 9.24 -6.94 6.42
C GLY A 50 8.91 -7.32 5.00
N VAL A 51 8.76 -8.61 4.68
CA VAL A 51 8.29 -9.07 3.35
C VAL A 51 6.86 -8.60 3.12
N ILE A 52 6.01 -8.76 4.13
CA ILE A 52 4.69 -8.13 4.16
C ILE A 52 4.84 -6.86 4.99
N GLU A 53 4.75 -5.71 4.34
CA GLU A 53 4.89 -4.42 5.00
C GLU A 53 3.62 -3.95 5.68
N GLU A 54 2.48 -4.09 4.97
CA GLU A 54 1.21 -3.59 5.47
C GLU A 54 0.03 -4.25 4.75
N TYR A 55 -1.13 -4.11 5.35
CA TYR A 55 -2.41 -4.44 4.75
C TYR A 55 -3.16 -3.13 4.57
N THR A 56 -3.74 -2.94 3.40
CA THR A 56 -4.43 -1.68 3.10
C THR A 56 -5.69 -1.94 2.29
N THR A 57 -6.56 -0.95 2.27
CA THR A 57 -7.77 -0.96 1.47
C THR A 57 -7.66 0.11 0.39
N ILE A 58 -7.92 -0.27 -0.84
CA ILE A 58 -7.98 0.67 -1.95
C ILE A 58 -9.42 1.12 -2.12
N ILE A 59 -9.65 2.43 -1.98
CA ILE A 59 -10.98 3.03 -2.08
C ILE A 59 -11.18 3.56 -3.50
N ASN A 60 -12.39 3.34 -4.03
CA ASN A 60 -12.80 3.97 -5.28
C ASN A 60 -13.52 5.29 -4.96
N PRO A 61 -12.89 6.45 -5.13
CA PRO A 61 -13.49 7.73 -4.75
C PRO A 61 -14.69 8.09 -5.61
N GLN A 62 -14.82 7.53 -6.82
CA GLN A 62 -15.98 7.76 -7.68
C GLN A 62 -17.27 7.18 -7.11
N LYS A 63 -17.16 6.22 -6.18
CA LYS A 63 -18.30 5.60 -5.49
C LYS A 63 -18.69 6.33 -4.22
N ILE A 64 -17.97 7.38 -3.85
CA ILE A 64 -18.28 8.21 -2.68
C ILE A 64 -18.74 9.56 -3.21
N SER A 65 -19.98 9.95 -2.85
CA SER A 65 -20.57 11.19 -3.35
C SER A 65 -19.72 12.41 -3.00
N GLY A 66 -19.39 13.21 -4.00
CA GLY A 66 -18.62 14.45 -3.85
C GLY A 66 -17.11 14.26 -3.73
N ALA A 67 -16.62 13.03 -3.55
CA ALA A 67 -15.20 12.79 -3.43
C ALA A 67 -14.49 13.05 -4.75
N MET A 68 -13.34 13.70 -4.67
CA MET A 68 -12.44 13.93 -5.80
C MET A 68 -11.09 13.34 -5.56
N SER A 69 -10.53 12.75 -6.59
CA SER A 69 -9.15 12.28 -6.54
C SER A 69 -8.29 12.98 -7.59
N CYS A 70 -7.03 13.15 -7.29
CA CYS A 70 -6.07 13.60 -8.28
C CYS A 70 -4.72 12.94 -8.06
N TYR A 71 -3.97 12.86 -9.14
CA TYR A 71 -2.57 12.46 -9.13
C TYR A 71 -1.75 13.66 -9.55
N PHE A 72 -0.68 13.93 -8.84
CA PHE A 72 0.21 15.02 -9.21
C PHE A 72 1.66 14.65 -8.88
N GLU A 73 2.56 15.37 -9.52
CA GLU A 73 3.98 15.17 -9.36
C GLU A 73 4.56 16.37 -8.63
N ILE A 74 5.36 16.11 -7.62
CA ILE A 74 6.08 17.14 -6.88
C ILE A 74 7.58 16.95 -7.15
N GLU A 75 8.24 18.03 -7.54
CA GLU A 75 9.69 18.08 -7.62
C GLU A 75 10.20 18.96 -6.48
N THR A 76 11.17 18.45 -5.72
CA THR A 76 11.70 19.15 -4.56
C THR A 76 13.19 19.43 -4.75
N LEU A 77 13.71 20.34 -3.93
CA LEU A 77 15.15 20.47 -3.73
C LEU A 77 15.64 19.25 -2.94
N SER A 78 16.86 18.78 -3.24
CA SER A 78 17.39 17.56 -2.60
C SER A 78 17.42 17.63 -1.08
N ASN A 79 17.71 18.79 -0.50
CA ASN A 79 17.75 18.99 0.95
C ASN A 79 16.37 19.11 1.60
N SER A 80 15.30 19.24 0.81
CA SER A 80 13.92 19.36 1.31
C SER A 80 13.09 18.09 1.10
N PHE A 81 13.66 17.07 0.47
CA PHE A 81 12.92 15.88 0.04
C PHE A 81 12.22 15.16 1.20
N THR A 82 12.96 14.90 2.27
CA THR A 82 12.43 14.23 3.46
C THR A 82 11.36 15.08 4.16
N ASP A 83 11.57 16.38 4.25
CA ASP A 83 10.62 17.30 4.88
C ASP A 83 9.30 17.33 4.13
N VAL A 84 9.35 17.33 2.80
CA VAL A 84 8.15 17.30 1.95
C VAL A 84 7.39 15.99 2.17
N ILE A 85 8.07 14.85 2.23
CA ILE A 85 7.44 13.56 2.49
C ILE A 85 6.74 13.58 3.86
N ASP A 86 7.39 14.13 4.89
CA ASP A 86 6.82 14.20 6.24
C ASP A 86 5.56 15.08 6.27
N ILE A 87 5.58 16.20 5.58
CA ILE A 87 4.42 17.09 5.48
C ILE A 87 3.25 16.37 4.79
N LEU A 88 3.52 15.69 3.68
CA LEU A 88 2.50 14.96 2.92
C LEU A 88 1.91 13.82 3.75
N ASN A 89 2.74 13.09 4.50
CA ASN A 89 2.28 11.97 5.34
C ASN A 89 1.36 12.42 6.48
N GLN A 90 1.47 13.67 6.92
CA GLN A 90 0.60 14.22 7.96
C GLN A 90 -0.74 14.70 7.42
N ASN A 91 -0.88 14.81 6.11
CA ASN A 91 -2.11 15.28 5.49
C ASN A 91 -3.03 14.13 5.16
N ASN A 92 -4.23 14.08 5.75
CA ASN A 92 -5.17 12.99 5.58
C ASN A 92 -5.82 12.93 4.18
N ILE A 93 -5.66 13.96 3.35
CA ILE A 93 -6.11 13.96 1.96
C ILE A 93 -5.19 13.08 1.12
N VAL A 94 -3.91 13.00 1.46
CA VAL A 94 -2.92 12.21 0.74
C VAL A 94 -3.12 10.72 1.07
N THR A 95 -3.36 9.91 0.05
CA THR A 95 -3.58 8.47 0.20
C THR A 95 -2.36 7.63 -0.12
N GLN A 96 -1.55 8.08 -1.07
CA GLN A 96 -0.37 7.34 -1.50
C GLN A 96 0.72 8.31 -1.95
N ILE A 97 1.97 7.96 -1.66
CA ILE A 97 3.15 8.70 -2.10
C ILE A 97 4.11 7.69 -2.70
N TYR A 98 4.54 7.92 -3.95
CA TYR A 98 5.50 7.08 -4.64
C TYR A 98 6.73 7.90 -5.00
N ARG A 99 7.90 7.34 -4.74
CA ARG A 99 9.15 7.88 -5.23
C ARG A 99 9.30 7.53 -6.72
N VAL A 100 9.64 8.52 -7.52
CA VAL A 100 9.82 8.35 -8.97
C VAL A 100 11.31 8.38 -9.28
N THR A 101 11.74 7.56 -10.26
CA THR A 101 13.12 7.58 -10.74
C THR A 101 13.47 8.95 -11.33
N GLY A 102 14.67 9.44 -11.04
CA GLY A 102 15.13 10.74 -11.46
C GLY A 102 15.46 11.64 -10.26
N LYS A 103 15.29 12.93 -10.43
CA LYS A 103 15.65 13.92 -9.41
C LYS A 103 14.48 14.12 -8.44
N ASN A 104 14.63 13.76 -7.18
CA ASN A 104 13.78 14.22 -6.07
C ASN A 104 12.30 14.48 -6.42
N LYS A 105 11.69 13.53 -7.14
CA LYS A 105 10.30 13.62 -7.59
C LYS A 105 9.44 12.64 -6.83
N LEU A 106 8.20 13.04 -6.55
CA LEU A 106 7.19 12.22 -5.92
C LEU A 106 5.92 12.24 -6.76
N HIS A 107 5.33 11.07 -6.95
CA HIS A 107 3.95 10.95 -7.40
C HIS A 107 3.06 10.85 -6.17
N VAL A 108 2.07 11.71 -6.08
CA VAL A 108 1.16 11.78 -4.94
C VAL A 108 -0.26 11.54 -5.42
N HIS A 109 -0.96 10.64 -4.75
CA HIS A 109 -2.38 10.44 -4.94
C HIS A 109 -3.11 11.06 -3.74
N ALA A 110 -4.06 11.92 -4.01
CA ALA A 110 -4.85 12.60 -3.00
C ALA A 110 -6.34 12.44 -3.29
N VAL A 111 -7.15 12.30 -2.24
CA VAL A 111 -8.60 12.22 -2.34
C VAL A 111 -9.18 13.21 -1.34
N ALA A 112 -10.00 14.14 -1.86
CA ALA A 112 -10.69 15.13 -1.05
C ALA A 112 -12.19 14.93 -1.08
N ALA A 113 -12.90 15.47 -0.09
CA ALA A 113 -14.34 15.36 0.00
C ALA A 113 -15.06 16.23 -1.04
N SER A 114 -14.39 17.25 -1.58
CA SER A 114 -14.98 18.18 -2.53
C SER A 114 -13.91 18.87 -3.37
N ASN A 115 -14.35 19.53 -4.45
CA ASN A 115 -13.49 20.39 -5.26
C ASN A 115 -12.80 21.46 -4.44
N SER A 116 -13.54 22.11 -3.55
CA SER A 116 -13.02 23.20 -2.71
C SER A 116 -11.89 22.73 -1.82
N GLU A 117 -12.04 21.56 -1.21
CA GLU A 117 -11.01 20.97 -0.36
C GLU A 117 -9.76 20.61 -1.18
N MET A 118 -9.95 20.08 -2.38
CA MET A 118 -8.84 19.74 -3.26
C MET A 118 -8.08 21.00 -3.71
N GLU A 119 -8.79 22.03 -4.10
CA GLU A 119 -8.20 23.31 -4.50
C GLU A 119 -7.41 23.94 -3.35
N HIS A 120 -7.94 23.88 -2.15
CA HIS A 120 -7.26 24.38 -0.96
C HIS A 120 -5.98 23.61 -0.65
N PHE A 121 -5.99 22.29 -0.88
CA PHE A 121 -4.82 21.44 -0.71
C PHE A 121 -3.72 21.75 -1.72
N LEU A 122 -4.09 21.97 -2.97
CA LEU A 122 -3.14 22.27 -4.03
C LEU A 122 -2.62 23.72 -3.92
#